data_9800520b1dbad76fb56f3e89731c7956
#
_entry.id   9800520b1dbad76fb56f3e89731c7956
#
_cell.length_a   1.000
_cell.length_b   1.000
_cell.length_c   1.000
_cell.angle_alpha   90.00
_cell.angle_beta   90.00
_cell.angle_gamma   90.00
#
_symmetry.space_group_name_H-M   'P 1'
#
loop_
_entity.id
_entity.type
_entity.pdbx_description
1 polymer ?
#
loop_
_entity_poly.entity_id
_entity_poly.type
_entity_poly.pdbx_seq_one_letter_code
_entity_poly.pdbx_strand_id
1 'polypeptide(L)'
;MNRLNRFLSFIFLLVITASCNQSNTSNHQLIVFHAGSLSLPMKELAAAFEKENPGIKVLLESSGSIACARKITDLKQPCDVMASADYKVIDQLLVPAYADWNMAFALNEMAIVFAPKAKYADQINTKNWYQLLQRPDVRFGRSDPNADPCGYRAVQCMQLSESFYKSPGLEKKMLLKDNAYIRPKEVDLLALLESNTIDYTFLYRSVAEQHHLRFLVLPDSVNLKSKELADWYATSSVSINGKKPGEKVSQKGEPMIYSITVLRNAPNKALAEKFVAFLVDPLKGKQIMEKNGQPCLNPAVVKGFDKLPETLQKLSVKW
;
A
#
# COMPACT_ATOMS: atom_id res chain seq x y z
N MET A 1 12.60 9.51 87.40
CA MET A 1 11.37 9.53 86.64
C MET A 1 11.66 10.32 85.34
N ASN A 2 11.84 9.61 84.29
CA ASN A 2 11.53 9.84 82.92
C ASN A 2 12.13 11.01 82.13
N ARG A 3 13.37 10.83 81.72
CA ARG A 3 14.00 11.62 80.64
C ARG A 3 14.16 10.79 79.35
N LEU A 4 13.32 9.77 79.14
CA LEU A 4 13.51 8.79 78.06
C LEU A 4 12.53 8.93 76.87
N ASN A 5 11.69 9.99 76.82
CA ASN A 5 10.64 10.09 75.80
C ASN A 5 10.77 11.32 74.87
N ARG A 6 11.95 11.88 74.67
CA ARG A 6 12.14 13.03 73.76
C ARG A 6 13.07 12.79 72.57
N PHE A 7 13.42 11.53 72.29
CA PHE A 7 14.34 11.21 71.17
C PHE A 7 13.66 10.45 69.98
N LEU A 8 12.31 10.37 69.96
CA LEU A 8 11.61 9.60 68.92
C LEU A 8 10.71 10.46 68.03
N SER A 9 11.05 11.68 67.70
CA SER A 9 10.22 12.54 66.85
C SER A 9 11.00 13.36 65.82
N PHE A 10 12.05 12.82 65.23
CA PHE A 10 12.70 13.43 64.07
C PHE A 10 13.25 12.40 63.11
N ILE A 11 12.47 11.33 62.78
CA ILE A 11 12.64 10.62 61.51
C ILE A 11 11.84 11.40 60.49
N PHE A 12 12.48 12.44 59.95
CA PHE A 12 11.97 13.18 58.82
C PHE A 12 11.97 12.25 57.62
N LEU A 13 10.76 11.84 57.24
CA LEU A 13 10.43 11.05 56.07
C LEU A 13 10.94 11.76 54.83
N LEU A 14 12.17 11.45 54.42
CA LEU A 14 12.72 11.86 53.13
C LEU A 14 12.02 11.04 52.06
N VAL A 15 10.84 11.49 51.65
CA VAL A 15 10.15 11.00 50.46
C VAL A 15 10.97 11.44 49.28
N ILE A 16 11.91 10.59 48.84
CA ILE A 16 12.55 10.71 47.54
C ILE A 16 11.43 10.52 46.52
N THR A 17 10.90 11.64 46.04
CA THR A 17 10.09 11.63 44.80
C THR A 17 11.06 11.24 43.66
N ALA A 18 11.23 9.95 43.46
CA ALA A 18 11.71 9.45 42.20
C ALA A 18 10.67 9.88 41.16
N SER A 19 10.85 11.10 40.64
CA SER A 19 10.19 11.52 39.41
C SER A 19 10.63 10.53 38.35
N CYS A 20 9.83 9.49 38.14
CA CYS A 20 9.92 8.71 36.93
C CYS A 20 9.71 9.71 35.79
N ASN A 21 10.81 10.21 35.24
CA ASN A 21 10.83 10.75 33.90
C ASN A 21 10.33 9.60 33.00
N GLN A 22 9.02 9.47 32.84
CA GLN A 22 8.45 8.78 31.70
C GLN A 22 8.97 9.53 30.48
N SER A 23 10.17 9.15 30.03
CA SER A 23 10.66 9.52 28.73
C SER A 23 9.52 9.11 27.77
N ASN A 24 8.90 10.11 27.16
CA ASN A 24 7.87 9.94 26.14
C ASN A 24 8.50 9.13 24.98
N THR A 25 8.52 7.82 25.10
CA THR A 25 9.01 6.90 24.06
C THR A 25 8.22 7.04 22.75
N SER A 26 7.04 7.66 22.80
CA SER A 26 6.22 7.98 21.64
C SER A 26 6.88 8.97 20.66
N ASN A 27 7.75 9.87 21.11
CA ASN A 27 8.40 10.88 20.26
C ASN A 27 9.52 10.33 19.36
N HIS A 28 9.89 9.06 19.51
CA HIS A 28 10.97 8.43 18.76
C HIS A 28 10.51 7.33 17.77
N GLN A 29 9.21 7.11 17.68
CA GLN A 29 8.64 6.09 16.79
C GLN A 29 7.75 6.74 15.74
N LEU A 30 7.82 6.24 14.51
CA LEU A 30 6.95 6.61 13.40
C LEU A 30 6.19 5.37 12.92
N ILE A 31 4.88 5.39 12.98
CA ILE A 31 4.02 4.27 12.58
C ILE A 31 3.54 4.50 11.15
N VAL A 32 3.96 3.63 10.23
CA VAL A 32 3.64 3.72 8.81
C VAL A 32 2.84 2.50 8.38
N PHE A 33 1.58 2.70 8.02
CA PHE A 33 0.77 1.68 7.35
C PHE A 33 0.93 1.81 5.84
N HIS A 34 1.17 0.70 5.15
CA HIS A 34 1.42 0.75 3.72
C HIS A 34 0.88 -0.46 2.96
N ALA A 35 0.62 -0.27 1.67
CA ALA A 35 0.28 -1.34 0.74
C ALA A 35 1.36 -2.43 0.70
N GLY A 36 0.96 -3.68 0.45
CA GLY A 36 1.86 -4.82 0.34
C GLY A 36 2.97 -4.60 -0.68
N SER A 37 2.64 -4.07 -1.86
CA SER A 37 3.56 -3.75 -2.95
C SER A 37 4.63 -2.69 -2.61
N LEU A 38 4.46 -1.98 -1.51
CA LEU A 38 5.44 -1.03 -0.98
C LEU A 38 6.37 -1.66 0.08
N SER A 39 6.24 -2.96 0.39
CA SER A 39 6.96 -3.57 1.52
C SER A 39 8.48 -3.44 1.39
N LEU A 40 9.04 -3.76 0.23
CA LEU A 40 10.49 -3.65 0.03
C LEU A 40 10.96 -2.19 -0.04
N PRO A 41 10.39 -1.31 -0.88
CA PRO A 41 10.81 0.08 -0.93
C PRO A 41 10.60 0.81 0.42
N MET A 42 9.52 0.56 1.16
CA MET A 42 9.31 1.17 2.48
C MET A 42 10.34 0.70 3.51
N LYS A 43 10.78 -0.55 3.46
CA LYS A 43 11.86 -1.06 4.30
C LYS A 43 13.19 -0.33 4.03
N GLU A 44 13.54 -0.12 2.76
CA GLU A 44 14.73 0.63 2.37
C GLU A 44 14.61 2.12 2.75
N LEU A 45 13.43 2.71 2.52
CA LEU A 45 13.13 4.11 2.92
C LEU A 45 13.24 4.31 4.43
N ALA A 46 12.66 3.39 5.22
CA ALA A 46 12.74 3.43 6.68
C ALA A 46 14.19 3.38 7.16
N ALA A 47 14.98 2.46 6.63
CA ALA A 47 16.39 2.31 7.00
C ALA A 47 17.21 3.58 6.63
N ALA A 48 16.97 4.17 5.45
CA ALA A 48 17.63 5.39 5.02
C ALA A 48 17.20 6.60 5.87
N PHE A 49 15.92 6.70 6.19
CA PHE A 49 15.38 7.76 7.05
C PHE A 49 15.90 7.67 8.48
N GLU A 50 15.94 6.47 9.07
CA GLU A 50 16.51 6.21 10.41
C GLU A 50 17.99 6.61 10.47
N LYS A 51 18.75 6.33 9.40
CA LYS A 51 20.17 6.72 9.30
C LYS A 51 20.38 8.24 9.33
N GLU A 52 19.49 8.99 8.67
CA GLU A 52 19.54 10.47 8.69
C GLU A 52 18.93 11.07 9.96
N ASN A 53 18.21 10.28 10.76
CA ASN A 53 17.51 10.71 11.97
C ASN A 53 17.84 9.77 13.14
N PRO A 54 19.06 9.85 13.71
CA PRO A 54 19.48 8.98 14.82
C PRO A 54 18.49 9.02 15.99
N GLY A 55 18.16 7.87 16.54
CA GLY A 55 17.21 7.71 17.64
C GLY A 55 15.75 7.56 17.20
N ILE A 56 15.43 7.76 15.92
CA ILE A 56 14.08 7.48 15.38
C ILE A 56 13.98 6.02 14.96
N LYS A 57 12.79 5.42 15.19
CA LYS A 57 12.43 4.08 14.73
C LYS A 57 11.16 4.14 13.89
N VAL A 58 11.22 3.62 12.65
CA VAL A 58 10.05 3.50 11.76
C VAL A 58 9.44 2.11 11.92
N LEU A 59 8.20 2.07 12.34
CA LEU A 59 7.41 0.84 12.51
C LEU A 59 6.53 0.66 11.28
N LEU A 60 6.86 -0.32 10.45
CA LEU A 60 6.16 -0.61 9.20
C LEU A 60 5.09 -1.66 9.42
N GLU A 61 3.88 -1.39 8.97
CA GLU A 61 2.77 -2.35 8.95
C GLU A 61 2.23 -2.50 7.52
N SER A 62 2.49 -3.68 6.94
CA SER A 62 2.09 -4.03 5.57
C SER A 62 0.75 -4.74 5.53
N SER A 63 -0.19 -4.24 4.71
CA SER A 63 -1.49 -4.89 4.46
C SER A 63 -2.02 -4.51 3.08
N GLY A 64 -3.17 -5.03 2.63
CA GLY A 64 -3.89 -4.44 1.50
C GLY A 64 -4.31 -3.01 1.85
N SER A 65 -4.30 -2.09 0.89
CA SER A 65 -4.55 -0.66 1.18
C SER A 65 -5.90 -0.40 1.82
N ILE A 66 -6.95 -1.11 1.39
CA ILE A 66 -8.28 -0.99 2.01
C ILE A 66 -8.24 -1.50 3.45
N ALA A 67 -7.55 -2.62 3.69
CA ALA A 67 -7.39 -3.17 5.03
C ALA A 67 -6.61 -2.21 5.95
N CYS A 68 -5.55 -1.56 5.46
CA CYS A 68 -4.84 -0.50 6.19
C CYS A 68 -5.77 0.66 6.57
N ALA A 69 -6.55 1.17 5.62
CA ALA A 69 -7.50 2.24 5.89
C ALA A 69 -8.54 1.83 6.93
N ARG A 70 -9.06 0.59 6.88
CA ARG A 70 -10.03 0.08 7.87
C ARG A 70 -9.44 -0.12 9.26
N LYS A 71 -8.17 -0.47 9.40
CA LYS A 71 -7.48 -0.45 10.70
C LYS A 71 -7.55 0.94 11.36
N ILE A 72 -7.41 2.00 10.55
CA ILE A 72 -7.50 3.38 11.03
C ILE A 72 -8.97 3.75 11.32
N THR A 73 -9.88 3.49 10.37
CA THR A 73 -11.27 3.96 10.46
C THR A 73 -12.12 3.15 11.43
N ASP A 74 -12.02 1.81 11.39
CA ASP A 74 -12.91 0.91 12.12
C ASP A 74 -12.27 0.48 13.45
N LEU A 75 -10.98 0.12 13.45
CA LEU A 75 -10.27 -0.38 14.62
C LEU A 75 -9.58 0.74 15.43
N LYS A 76 -9.57 1.99 14.93
CA LYS A 76 -8.93 3.15 15.58
C LYS A 76 -7.46 2.92 15.95
N GLN A 77 -6.76 2.10 15.18
CA GLN A 77 -5.34 1.86 15.42
C GLN A 77 -4.53 3.14 15.17
N PRO A 78 -3.55 3.45 16.03
CA PRO A 78 -2.66 4.58 15.83
C PRO A 78 -1.84 4.41 14.57
N CYS A 79 -1.75 5.48 13.77
CA CYS A 79 -0.99 5.52 12.54
C CYS A 79 -0.54 6.96 12.28
N ASP A 80 0.71 7.16 11.92
CA ASP A 80 1.24 8.47 11.55
C ASP A 80 1.07 8.72 10.05
N VAL A 81 1.46 7.73 9.24
CA VAL A 81 1.50 7.83 7.78
C VAL A 81 0.78 6.64 7.16
N MET A 82 -0.09 6.89 6.19
CA MET A 82 -0.64 5.82 5.36
C MET A 82 -0.24 5.99 3.90
N ALA A 83 0.38 4.95 3.32
CA ALA A 83 0.74 4.86 1.90
C ALA A 83 -0.08 3.77 1.20
N SER A 84 -0.81 4.16 0.17
CA SER A 84 -1.78 3.33 -0.55
C SER A 84 -1.33 3.03 -1.97
N ALA A 85 -1.62 1.83 -2.47
CA ALA A 85 -1.47 1.47 -3.88
C ALA A 85 -2.55 2.10 -4.78
N ASP A 86 -3.57 2.74 -4.19
CA ASP A 86 -4.58 3.49 -4.92
C ASP A 86 -4.98 4.75 -4.15
N TYR A 87 -4.87 5.91 -4.80
CA TYR A 87 -5.22 7.21 -4.21
C TYR A 87 -6.68 7.30 -3.77
N LYS A 88 -7.59 6.60 -4.45
CA LYS A 88 -9.02 6.58 -4.09
C LYS A 88 -9.28 5.98 -2.71
N VAL A 89 -8.45 5.06 -2.26
CA VAL A 89 -8.59 4.49 -0.91
C VAL A 89 -8.45 5.58 0.15
N ILE A 90 -7.45 6.47 0.00
CA ILE A 90 -7.26 7.62 0.90
C ILE A 90 -8.43 8.61 0.75
N ASP A 91 -8.78 8.98 -0.49
CA ASP A 91 -9.88 9.92 -0.76
C ASP A 91 -11.22 9.44 -0.18
N GLN A 92 -11.54 8.17 -0.39
CA GLN A 92 -12.85 7.63 -0.02
C GLN A 92 -12.96 7.25 1.46
N LEU A 93 -11.89 6.72 2.06
CA LEU A 93 -11.95 6.17 3.41
C LEU A 93 -11.38 7.12 4.48
N LEU A 94 -10.39 7.94 4.14
CA LEU A 94 -9.70 8.77 5.13
C LEU A 94 -10.04 10.27 5.03
N VAL A 95 -10.19 10.81 3.82
CA VAL A 95 -10.51 12.23 3.63
C VAL A 95 -12.03 12.44 3.71
N PRO A 96 -12.54 13.48 4.39
CA PRO A 96 -11.81 14.45 5.22
C PRO A 96 -11.71 14.06 6.70
N ALA A 97 -12.25 12.91 7.11
CA ALA A 97 -12.42 12.58 8.54
C ALA A 97 -11.10 12.31 9.27
N TYR A 98 -10.15 11.66 8.61
CA TYR A 98 -8.88 11.19 9.18
C TYR A 98 -7.64 11.85 8.56
N ALA A 99 -7.77 12.46 7.40
CA ALA A 99 -6.68 13.15 6.70
C ALA A 99 -7.21 14.40 5.99
N ASP A 100 -6.33 15.41 5.79
CA ASP A 100 -6.68 16.68 5.17
C ASP A 100 -6.26 16.76 3.70
N TRP A 101 -5.35 15.91 3.26
CA TRP A 101 -4.78 15.90 1.92
C TRP A 101 -4.41 14.49 1.49
N ASN A 102 -4.19 14.34 0.20
CA ASN A 102 -3.79 13.07 -0.42
C ASN A 102 -2.75 13.37 -1.51
N MET A 103 -1.51 12.89 -1.33
CA MET A 103 -0.37 13.15 -2.20
C MET A 103 -0.07 11.94 -3.08
N ALA A 104 -0.32 12.05 -4.37
CA ALA A 104 0.13 11.09 -5.38
C ALA A 104 1.64 11.20 -5.56
N PHE A 105 2.35 10.08 -5.47
CA PHE A 105 3.82 10.08 -5.51
C PHE A 105 4.44 9.09 -6.49
N ALA A 106 3.72 8.01 -6.87
CA ALA A 106 4.25 6.99 -7.76
C ALA A 106 3.16 6.35 -8.64
N LEU A 107 3.61 5.66 -9.68
CA LEU A 107 2.79 4.93 -10.65
C LEU A 107 3.13 3.44 -10.59
N ASN A 108 2.31 2.61 -11.27
CA ASN A 108 2.60 1.19 -11.48
C ASN A 108 1.81 0.66 -12.68
N GLU A 109 1.91 -0.65 -12.92
CA GLU A 109 1.11 -1.37 -13.91
C GLU A 109 0.85 -2.82 -13.46
N MET A 110 -0.22 -3.40 -13.98
CA MET A 110 -0.53 -4.81 -13.76
C MET A 110 0.26 -5.70 -14.70
N ALA A 111 0.71 -6.83 -14.18
CA ALA A 111 1.42 -7.87 -14.91
C ALA A 111 0.89 -9.26 -14.55
N ILE A 112 1.15 -10.24 -15.40
CA ILE A 112 1.04 -11.66 -15.05
C ILE A 112 2.41 -12.12 -14.59
N VAL A 113 2.52 -12.43 -13.31
CA VAL A 113 3.75 -12.92 -12.68
C VAL A 113 3.64 -14.44 -12.52
N PHE A 114 4.74 -15.14 -12.71
CA PHE A 114 4.71 -16.59 -12.73
C PHE A 114 5.91 -17.25 -12.06
N ALA A 115 5.64 -18.43 -11.52
CA ALA A 115 6.62 -19.25 -10.85
C ALA A 115 7.74 -19.69 -11.82
N PRO A 116 8.97 -19.91 -11.34
CA PRO A 116 10.05 -20.38 -12.19
C PRO A 116 9.73 -21.68 -12.95
N LYS A 117 8.91 -22.55 -12.34
CA LYS A 117 8.47 -23.84 -12.92
C LYS A 117 7.01 -23.82 -13.36
N ALA A 118 6.45 -22.63 -13.61
CA ALA A 118 5.07 -22.52 -14.08
C ALA A 118 4.85 -23.30 -15.38
N LYS A 119 3.72 -23.96 -15.47
CA LYS A 119 3.34 -24.66 -16.71
C LYS A 119 3.22 -23.64 -17.85
N TYR A 120 3.79 -23.98 -18.98
CA TYR A 120 3.80 -23.14 -20.19
C TYR A 120 4.52 -21.79 -20.03
N ALA A 121 5.44 -21.66 -19.08
CA ALA A 121 6.18 -20.43 -18.80
C ALA A 121 6.97 -19.87 -20.02
N ASP A 122 7.39 -20.73 -20.94
CA ASP A 122 8.11 -20.35 -22.15
C ASP A 122 7.18 -20.13 -23.38
N GLN A 123 5.88 -20.37 -23.22
CA GLN A 123 4.88 -20.21 -24.27
C GLN A 123 3.99 -18.98 -24.03
N ILE A 124 3.89 -18.51 -22.79
CA ILE A 124 3.03 -17.37 -22.44
C ILE A 124 3.51 -16.09 -23.11
N ASN A 125 2.58 -15.35 -23.69
CA ASN A 125 2.83 -14.05 -24.33
C ASN A 125 1.56 -13.19 -24.33
N THR A 126 1.67 -11.95 -24.82
CA THR A 126 0.56 -10.98 -24.81
C THR A 126 -0.66 -11.40 -25.64
N LYS A 127 -0.55 -12.38 -26.54
CA LYS A 127 -1.64 -12.84 -27.40
C LYS A 127 -2.37 -14.05 -26.85
N ASN A 128 -1.79 -14.81 -25.90
CA ASN A 128 -2.34 -16.10 -25.47
C ASN A 128 -2.49 -16.24 -23.94
N TRP A 129 -1.96 -15.34 -23.12
CA TRP A 129 -1.95 -15.49 -21.65
C TRP A 129 -3.34 -15.76 -21.07
N TYR A 130 -4.37 -15.07 -21.57
CA TYR A 130 -5.75 -15.20 -21.08
C TYR A 130 -6.36 -16.58 -21.41
N GLN A 131 -5.96 -17.19 -22.52
CA GLN A 131 -6.34 -18.57 -22.88
C GLN A 131 -5.56 -19.58 -22.05
N LEU A 132 -4.27 -19.32 -21.84
CA LEU A 132 -3.39 -20.19 -21.08
C LEU A 132 -3.83 -20.28 -19.61
N LEU A 133 -4.19 -19.17 -18.98
CA LEU A 133 -4.68 -19.17 -17.60
C LEU A 133 -6.01 -19.92 -17.42
N GLN A 134 -6.80 -20.11 -18.48
CA GLN A 134 -8.04 -20.87 -18.45
C GLN A 134 -7.83 -22.40 -18.56
N ARG A 135 -6.65 -22.89 -18.90
CA ARG A 135 -6.38 -24.33 -19.03
C ARG A 135 -6.65 -25.06 -17.71
N PRO A 136 -7.29 -26.24 -17.73
CA PRO A 136 -7.65 -26.97 -16.50
C PRO A 136 -6.45 -27.32 -15.61
N ASP A 137 -5.29 -27.53 -16.22
CA ASP A 137 -4.05 -27.91 -15.54
C ASP A 137 -3.20 -26.73 -15.03
N VAL A 138 -3.57 -25.47 -15.36
CA VAL A 138 -2.90 -24.24 -14.90
C VAL A 138 -3.62 -23.69 -13.67
N ARG A 139 -2.88 -23.27 -12.65
CA ARG A 139 -3.41 -22.64 -11.44
C ARG A 139 -2.94 -21.20 -11.37
N PHE A 140 -3.86 -20.29 -11.09
CA PHE A 140 -3.50 -18.88 -10.89
C PHE A 140 -4.27 -18.30 -9.70
N GLY A 141 -3.76 -17.18 -9.17
CA GLY A 141 -4.34 -16.49 -8.03
C GLY A 141 -4.39 -14.98 -8.23
N ARG A 142 -5.05 -14.31 -7.29
CA ARG A 142 -5.12 -12.85 -7.15
C ARG A 142 -5.40 -12.45 -5.71
N SER A 143 -5.29 -11.18 -5.39
CA SER A 143 -5.73 -10.68 -4.08
C SER A 143 -7.25 -10.42 -4.03
N ASP A 144 -7.77 -10.24 -2.80
CA ASP A 144 -9.18 -9.97 -2.55
C ASP A 144 -9.52 -8.51 -2.92
N PRO A 145 -10.49 -8.27 -3.81
CA PRO A 145 -10.92 -6.92 -4.20
C PRO A 145 -11.41 -6.05 -3.03
N ASN A 146 -11.90 -6.67 -1.96
CA ASN A 146 -12.43 -5.94 -0.79
C ASN A 146 -11.35 -5.55 0.23
N ALA A 147 -10.14 -6.09 0.09
CA ALA A 147 -9.02 -5.83 1.00
C ALA A 147 -7.87 -5.08 0.33
N ASP A 148 -7.70 -5.25 -0.98
CA ASP A 148 -6.52 -4.85 -1.72
C ASP A 148 -6.84 -4.31 -3.12
N PRO A 149 -6.30 -3.14 -3.51
CA PRO A 149 -6.43 -2.60 -4.85
C PRO A 149 -5.96 -3.53 -5.97
N CYS A 150 -4.91 -4.33 -5.76
CA CYS A 150 -4.47 -5.33 -6.74
C CYS A 150 -5.59 -6.32 -7.08
N GLY A 151 -6.43 -6.66 -6.11
CA GLY A 151 -7.57 -7.55 -6.30
C GLY A 151 -8.62 -7.03 -7.27
N TYR A 152 -9.12 -5.81 -7.08
CA TYR A 152 -10.08 -5.25 -8.04
C TYR A 152 -9.43 -4.88 -9.37
N ARG A 153 -8.16 -4.51 -9.40
CA ARG A 153 -7.43 -4.28 -10.65
C ARG A 153 -7.23 -5.57 -11.44
N ALA A 154 -7.00 -6.70 -10.79
CA ALA A 154 -6.97 -8.00 -11.45
C ALA A 154 -8.31 -8.31 -12.17
N VAL A 155 -9.43 -8.05 -11.50
CA VAL A 155 -10.77 -8.21 -12.11
C VAL A 155 -10.98 -7.22 -13.27
N GLN A 156 -10.57 -5.95 -13.10
CA GLN A 156 -10.62 -4.96 -14.18
C GLN A 156 -9.78 -5.39 -15.39
N CYS A 157 -8.57 -5.95 -15.17
CA CYS A 157 -7.77 -6.52 -16.25
C CYS A 157 -8.49 -7.65 -16.97
N MET A 158 -9.24 -8.51 -16.27
CA MET A 158 -10.03 -9.57 -16.89
C MET A 158 -11.16 -8.99 -17.75
N GLN A 159 -11.87 -7.96 -17.27
CA GLN A 159 -12.94 -7.25 -18.00
C GLN A 159 -12.40 -6.54 -19.25
N LEU A 160 -11.31 -5.78 -19.08
CA LEU A 160 -10.64 -5.10 -20.20
C LEU A 160 -10.13 -6.10 -21.23
N SER A 161 -9.61 -7.25 -20.80
CA SER A 161 -9.15 -8.31 -21.69
C SER A 161 -10.29 -8.95 -22.46
N GLU A 162 -11.44 -9.16 -21.83
CA GLU A 162 -12.65 -9.66 -22.52
C GLU A 162 -12.99 -8.77 -23.72
N SER A 163 -13.00 -7.45 -23.51
CA SER A 163 -13.28 -6.47 -24.55
C SER A 163 -12.14 -6.36 -25.59
N PHE A 164 -10.90 -6.29 -25.15
CA PHE A 164 -9.72 -6.10 -26.01
C PHE A 164 -9.47 -7.29 -26.91
N TYR A 165 -9.55 -8.52 -26.38
CA TYR A 165 -9.34 -9.76 -27.18
C TYR A 165 -10.62 -10.27 -27.83
N LYS A 166 -11.75 -9.58 -27.67
CA LYS A 166 -13.07 -10.00 -28.18
C LYS A 166 -13.41 -11.45 -27.77
N SER A 167 -13.21 -11.76 -26.47
CA SER A 167 -13.39 -13.11 -25.89
C SER A 167 -14.54 -13.13 -24.88
N PRO A 168 -15.81 -13.18 -25.32
CA PRO A 168 -16.98 -13.11 -24.44
C PRO A 168 -16.98 -14.17 -23.33
N GLY A 169 -17.27 -13.75 -22.11
CA GLY A 169 -17.31 -14.60 -20.91
C GLY A 169 -15.95 -14.94 -20.33
N LEU A 170 -14.87 -14.28 -20.78
CA LEU A 170 -13.51 -14.44 -20.26
C LEU A 170 -13.44 -14.13 -18.75
N GLU A 171 -13.94 -12.96 -18.32
CA GLU A 171 -13.97 -12.56 -16.91
C GLU A 171 -14.64 -13.64 -16.05
N LYS A 172 -15.87 -14.04 -16.43
CA LYS A 172 -16.64 -15.04 -15.67
C LYS A 172 -15.89 -16.37 -15.54
N LYS A 173 -15.26 -16.85 -16.60
CA LYS A 173 -14.49 -18.11 -16.59
C LYS A 173 -13.28 -18.01 -15.68
N MET A 174 -12.57 -16.89 -15.71
CA MET A 174 -11.40 -16.66 -14.85
C MET A 174 -11.79 -16.55 -13.38
N LEU A 175 -12.85 -15.81 -13.06
CA LEU A 175 -13.35 -15.65 -11.68
C LEU A 175 -13.85 -16.97 -11.08
N LEU A 176 -14.44 -17.86 -11.88
CA LEU A 176 -14.85 -19.18 -11.40
C LEU A 176 -13.65 -20.07 -11.09
N LYS A 177 -12.54 -19.87 -11.75
CA LYS A 177 -11.36 -20.73 -11.64
C LYS A 177 -10.43 -20.34 -10.49
N ASP A 178 -10.29 -19.07 -10.15
CA ASP A 178 -9.31 -18.58 -9.20
C ASP A 178 -9.71 -18.68 -7.72
N ASN A 179 -10.93 -19.09 -7.40
CA ASN A 179 -11.53 -19.04 -6.07
C ASN A 179 -10.69 -19.68 -4.96
N ALA A 180 -9.89 -20.70 -5.27
CA ALA A 180 -9.05 -21.40 -4.28
C ALA A 180 -7.79 -20.59 -3.88
N TYR A 181 -7.41 -19.59 -4.66
CA TYR A 181 -6.14 -18.90 -4.54
C TYR A 181 -6.27 -17.38 -4.39
N ILE A 182 -7.33 -16.96 -3.68
CA ILE A 182 -7.52 -15.56 -3.29
C ILE A 182 -6.80 -15.32 -1.94
N ARG A 183 -6.05 -14.21 -1.83
CA ARG A 183 -5.33 -13.82 -0.61
C ARG A 183 -5.67 -12.37 -0.22
N PRO A 184 -5.61 -12.03 1.07
CA PRO A 184 -5.96 -10.68 1.56
C PRO A 184 -5.10 -9.56 0.97
N LYS A 185 -3.86 -9.85 0.60
CA LYS A 185 -2.94 -8.90 -0.07
C LYS A 185 -2.11 -9.61 -1.15
N GLU A 186 -1.66 -8.84 -2.11
CA GLU A 186 -0.97 -9.35 -3.30
C GLU A 186 0.36 -10.06 -3.00
N VAL A 187 1.12 -9.57 -2.03
CA VAL A 187 2.42 -10.18 -1.67
C VAL A 187 2.28 -11.55 -0.99
N ASP A 188 1.09 -11.90 -0.46
CA ASP A 188 0.84 -13.23 0.09
C ASP A 188 0.82 -14.30 -1.01
N LEU A 189 0.64 -13.91 -2.28
CA LEU A 189 0.69 -14.80 -3.44
C LEU A 189 2.12 -15.22 -3.79
N LEU A 190 3.14 -14.48 -3.35
CA LEU A 190 4.54 -14.81 -3.60
C LEU A 190 4.91 -16.18 -3.03
N ALA A 191 4.48 -16.48 -1.79
CA ALA A 191 4.71 -17.78 -1.18
C ALA A 191 4.04 -18.93 -1.97
N LEU A 192 2.89 -18.68 -2.60
CA LEU A 192 2.22 -19.67 -3.45
C LEU A 192 2.97 -19.89 -4.77
N LEU A 193 3.58 -18.84 -5.34
CA LEU A 193 4.45 -18.95 -6.51
C LEU A 193 5.74 -19.70 -6.17
N GLU A 194 6.42 -19.35 -5.10
CA GLU A 194 7.67 -19.96 -4.65
C GLU A 194 7.51 -21.44 -4.35
N SER A 195 6.40 -21.83 -3.71
CA SER A 195 6.07 -23.24 -3.46
C SER A 195 5.53 -23.99 -4.68
N ASN A 196 5.38 -23.33 -5.82
CA ASN A 196 4.71 -23.85 -7.03
C ASN A 196 3.27 -24.34 -6.76
N THR A 197 2.60 -23.79 -5.75
CA THR A 197 1.18 -24.05 -5.48
C THR A 197 0.32 -23.42 -6.56
N ILE A 198 0.70 -22.28 -7.06
CA ILE A 198 0.12 -21.64 -8.26
C ILE A 198 1.19 -21.45 -9.33
N ASP A 199 0.79 -21.46 -10.59
CA ASP A 199 1.66 -21.23 -11.74
C ASP A 199 1.78 -19.73 -12.03
N TYR A 200 0.68 -18.98 -11.91
CA TYR A 200 0.56 -17.56 -12.29
C TYR A 200 -0.20 -16.75 -11.24
N THR A 201 0.03 -15.45 -11.23
CA THR A 201 -0.78 -14.50 -10.46
C THR A 201 -0.89 -13.16 -11.16
N PHE A 202 -2.01 -12.46 -10.95
CA PHE A 202 -2.08 -11.03 -11.21
C PHE A 202 -1.35 -10.28 -10.10
N LEU A 203 -0.38 -9.46 -10.49
CA LEU A 203 0.46 -8.73 -9.55
C LEU A 203 0.96 -7.43 -10.21
N TYR A 204 1.51 -6.54 -9.42
CA TYR A 204 2.16 -5.35 -9.93
C TYR A 204 3.54 -5.68 -10.50
N ARG A 205 3.91 -5.05 -11.63
CA ARG A 205 5.22 -5.21 -12.24
C ARG A 205 6.36 -4.91 -11.26
N SER A 206 6.24 -3.83 -10.48
CA SER A 206 7.26 -3.48 -9.49
C SER A 206 7.54 -4.60 -8.48
N VAL A 207 6.51 -5.31 -8.02
CA VAL A 207 6.69 -6.44 -7.08
C VAL A 207 7.42 -7.60 -7.76
N ALA A 208 7.11 -7.89 -9.02
CA ALA A 208 7.85 -8.91 -9.77
C ALA A 208 9.34 -8.57 -9.90
N GLU A 209 9.66 -7.31 -10.20
CA GLU A 209 11.04 -6.82 -10.27
C GLU A 209 11.76 -6.89 -8.92
N GLN A 210 11.10 -6.47 -7.83
CA GLN A 210 11.61 -6.50 -6.45
C GLN A 210 11.98 -7.92 -6.00
N HIS A 211 11.24 -8.92 -6.45
CA HIS A 211 11.43 -10.32 -6.09
C HIS A 211 12.13 -11.14 -7.19
N HIS A 212 12.64 -10.50 -8.24
CA HIS A 212 13.32 -11.13 -9.38
C HIS A 212 12.52 -12.27 -10.01
N LEU A 213 11.19 -12.12 -10.07
CA LEU A 213 10.28 -13.10 -10.65
C LEU A 213 10.11 -12.86 -12.15
N ARG A 214 9.83 -13.93 -12.88
CA ARG A 214 9.42 -13.83 -14.29
C ARG A 214 8.03 -13.21 -14.39
N PHE A 215 7.82 -12.34 -15.35
CA PHE A 215 6.53 -11.72 -15.57
C PHE A 215 6.29 -11.40 -17.05
N LEU A 216 5.03 -11.30 -17.40
CA LEU A 216 4.56 -10.82 -18.69
C LEU A 216 3.94 -9.43 -18.47
N VAL A 217 4.50 -8.41 -19.14
CA VAL A 217 3.85 -7.10 -19.24
C VAL A 217 2.62 -7.22 -20.12
N LEU A 218 1.47 -6.82 -19.60
CA LEU A 218 0.22 -6.82 -20.36
C LEU A 218 0.16 -5.63 -21.33
N PRO A 219 -0.63 -5.71 -22.42
CA PRO A 219 -0.86 -4.55 -23.30
C PRO A 219 -1.39 -3.35 -22.51
N ASP A 220 -1.03 -2.12 -22.93
CA ASP A 220 -1.48 -0.90 -22.27
C ASP A 220 -3.02 -0.80 -22.15
N SER A 221 -3.76 -1.35 -23.11
CA SER A 221 -5.22 -1.46 -23.03
C SER A 221 -5.74 -2.34 -21.87
N VAL A 222 -4.86 -3.05 -21.16
CA VAL A 222 -5.23 -4.02 -20.10
C VAL A 222 -4.54 -3.71 -18.77
N ASN A 223 -3.30 -3.20 -18.79
CA ASN A 223 -2.43 -3.11 -17.62
C ASN A 223 -2.70 -1.94 -16.67
N LEU A 224 -3.61 -1.04 -16.99
CA LEU A 224 -3.99 0.13 -16.20
C LEU A 224 -2.84 1.14 -15.98
N LYS A 225 -1.90 1.24 -16.92
CA LYS A 225 -0.74 2.14 -16.82
C LYS A 225 -0.98 3.51 -17.43
N SER A 226 -1.57 3.54 -18.64
CA SER A 226 -1.60 4.73 -19.50
C SER A 226 -2.66 5.72 -19.08
N LYS A 227 -2.27 7.01 -18.95
CA LYS A 227 -3.20 8.10 -18.69
C LYS A 227 -4.11 8.38 -19.89
N GLU A 228 -3.60 8.16 -21.09
CA GLU A 228 -4.31 8.37 -22.35
C GLU A 228 -5.46 7.36 -22.54
N LEU A 229 -5.42 6.24 -21.82
CA LEU A 229 -6.45 5.20 -21.84
C LEU A 229 -7.42 5.28 -20.65
N ALA A 230 -7.47 6.39 -19.92
CA ALA A 230 -8.32 6.55 -18.75
C ALA A 230 -9.81 6.25 -19.05
N ASP A 231 -10.34 6.78 -20.14
CA ASP A 231 -11.74 6.55 -20.57
C ASP A 231 -11.99 5.08 -20.96
N TRP A 232 -11.03 4.43 -21.58
CA TRP A 232 -11.08 3.01 -21.87
C TRP A 232 -11.07 2.18 -20.58
N TYR A 233 -10.19 2.49 -19.64
CA TYR A 233 -10.16 1.77 -18.36
C TYR A 233 -11.46 1.96 -17.57
N ALA A 234 -12.11 3.14 -17.65
CA ALA A 234 -13.37 3.44 -16.98
C ALA A 234 -14.56 2.60 -17.49
N THR A 235 -14.42 1.86 -18.61
CA THR A 235 -15.41 0.89 -19.06
C THR A 235 -15.46 -0.37 -18.20
N SER A 236 -14.40 -0.64 -17.42
CA SER A 236 -14.36 -1.70 -16.42
C SER A 236 -14.78 -1.19 -15.04
N SER A 237 -15.46 -2.02 -14.27
CA SER A 237 -15.80 -1.68 -12.88
C SER A 237 -16.01 -2.92 -12.01
N VAL A 238 -15.65 -2.78 -10.73
CA VAL A 238 -15.76 -3.85 -9.73
C VAL A 238 -16.54 -3.34 -8.52
N SER A 239 -17.54 -4.10 -8.09
CA SER A 239 -18.30 -3.80 -6.88
C SER A 239 -17.49 -4.24 -5.65
N ILE A 240 -17.11 -3.30 -4.79
CA ILE A 240 -16.40 -3.56 -3.53
C ILE A 240 -17.23 -3.09 -2.33
N ASN A 241 -16.84 -3.51 -1.12
CA ASN A 241 -17.48 -3.07 0.11
C ASN A 241 -17.21 -1.58 0.37
N GLY A 242 -18.27 -0.81 0.64
CA GLY A 242 -18.22 0.59 1.02
C GLY A 242 -17.84 0.84 2.47
N LYS A 243 -18.08 2.05 2.97
CA LYS A 243 -17.76 2.46 4.36
C LYS A 243 -18.63 1.75 5.40
N LYS A 244 -19.91 1.59 5.08
CA LYS A 244 -20.89 1.01 6.02
C LYS A 244 -21.09 -0.48 5.73
N PRO A 245 -21.42 -1.30 6.75
CA PRO A 245 -21.83 -2.69 6.52
C PRO A 245 -22.96 -2.80 5.48
N GLY A 246 -22.80 -3.68 4.49
CA GLY A 246 -23.75 -3.88 3.40
C GLY A 246 -23.69 -2.87 2.27
N GLU A 247 -23.02 -1.75 2.42
CA GLU A 247 -22.80 -0.76 1.36
C GLU A 247 -21.87 -1.33 0.27
N LYS A 248 -22.20 -1.05 -0.99
CA LYS A 248 -21.37 -1.38 -2.14
C LYS A 248 -20.98 -0.12 -2.89
N VAL A 249 -19.74 -0.07 -3.35
CA VAL A 249 -19.17 1.01 -4.14
C VAL A 249 -18.63 0.43 -5.43
N SER A 250 -18.95 1.07 -6.55
CA SER A 250 -18.39 0.70 -7.86
C SER A 250 -17.02 1.34 -8.05
N GLN A 251 -15.99 0.51 -8.08
CA GLN A 251 -14.61 0.93 -8.35
C GLN A 251 -14.35 0.84 -9.85
N LYS A 252 -14.40 1.98 -10.54
CA LYS A 252 -14.08 2.05 -11.97
C LYS A 252 -12.58 1.93 -12.22
N GLY A 253 -12.23 1.31 -13.35
CA GLY A 253 -10.84 1.25 -13.83
C GLY A 253 -10.29 2.63 -14.13
N GLU A 254 -9.00 2.81 -13.87
CA GLU A 254 -8.26 4.06 -14.09
C GLU A 254 -6.75 3.80 -14.07
N PRO A 255 -5.94 4.75 -14.51
CA PRO A 255 -4.49 4.67 -14.35
C PRO A 255 -4.07 4.47 -12.90
N MET A 256 -3.07 3.62 -12.70
CA MET A 256 -2.59 3.25 -11.36
C MET A 256 -1.77 4.37 -10.74
N ILE A 257 -2.25 4.93 -9.63
CA ILE A 257 -1.60 6.03 -8.91
C ILE A 257 -1.50 5.66 -7.42
N TYR A 258 -0.28 5.59 -6.93
CA TYR A 258 0.02 5.42 -5.51
C TYR A 258 -0.01 6.76 -4.80
N SER A 259 -0.52 6.76 -3.59
CA SER A 259 -0.58 7.99 -2.80
C SER A 259 -0.27 7.77 -1.33
N ILE A 260 0.01 8.87 -0.64
CA ILE A 260 0.40 8.90 0.76
C ILE A 260 -0.28 10.07 1.47
N THR A 261 -0.54 9.91 2.76
CA THR A 261 -1.04 10.99 3.62
C THR A 261 -0.50 10.87 5.03
N VAL A 262 -0.48 11.97 5.76
CA VAL A 262 -0.29 12.01 7.21
C VAL A 262 -1.66 12.08 7.87
N LEU A 263 -1.87 11.26 8.90
CA LEU A 263 -3.15 11.23 9.61
C LEU A 263 -3.31 12.50 10.45
N ARG A 264 -4.55 13.00 10.53
CA ARG A 264 -4.89 14.20 11.34
C ARG A 264 -4.50 14.02 12.81
N ASN A 265 -4.74 12.81 13.34
CA ASN A 265 -4.44 12.42 14.72
C ASN A 265 -3.15 11.58 14.79
N ALA A 266 -2.18 11.85 13.91
CA ALA A 266 -0.88 11.19 13.93
C ALA A 266 -0.20 11.40 15.28
N PRO A 267 0.25 10.33 15.98
CA PRO A 267 1.01 10.45 17.24
C PRO A 267 2.24 11.35 17.11
N ASN A 268 2.93 11.32 15.95
CA ASN A 268 4.15 12.08 15.68
C ASN A 268 4.06 12.85 14.35
N LYS A 269 3.11 13.78 14.26
CA LYS A 269 2.76 14.51 13.04
C LYS A 269 3.98 15.16 12.34
N ALA A 270 4.80 15.88 13.10
CA ALA A 270 5.97 16.55 12.53
C ALA A 270 7.00 15.56 11.96
N LEU A 271 7.18 14.41 12.61
CA LEU A 271 8.04 13.34 12.12
C LEU A 271 7.45 12.66 10.87
N ALA A 272 6.14 12.48 10.85
CA ALA A 272 5.41 11.95 9.70
C ALA A 272 5.55 12.86 8.46
N GLU A 273 5.39 14.17 8.63
CA GLU A 273 5.59 15.14 7.56
C GLU A 273 7.02 15.15 7.03
N LYS A 274 8.01 15.02 7.93
CA LYS A 274 9.44 14.87 7.56
C LYS A 274 9.71 13.59 6.78
N PHE A 275 9.06 12.48 7.15
CA PHE A 275 9.16 11.21 6.42
C PHE A 275 8.53 11.30 5.02
N VAL A 276 7.37 11.94 4.89
CA VAL A 276 6.75 12.16 3.58
C VAL A 276 7.62 13.04 2.70
N ALA A 277 8.21 14.13 3.25
CA ALA A 277 9.15 14.96 2.53
C ALA A 277 10.38 14.17 2.05
N PHE A 278 10.93 13.30 2.91
CA PHE A 278 12.03 12.40 2.54
C PHE A 278 11.65 11.46 1.39
N LEU A 279 10.45 10.86 1.43
CA LEU A 279 9.97 9.95 0.40
C LEU A 279 9.87 10.64 -0.96
N VAL A 280 9.32 11.86 -1.01
CA VAL A 280 9.10 12.57 -2.29
C VAL A 280 10.29 13.42 -2.74
N ASP A 281 11.36 13.48 -1.97
CA ASP A 281 12.61 14.13 -2.35
C ASP A 281 13.28 13.39 -3.52
N PRO A 282 13.57 14.09 -4.66
CA PRO A 282 14.15 13.46 -5.85
C PRO A 282 15.57 12.92 -5.64
N LEU A 283 16.30 13.42 -4.63
CA LEU A 283 17.66 12.97 -4.33
C LEU A 283 17.73 11.89 -3.25
N LYS A 284 16.57 11.52 -2.66
CA LYS A 284 16.46 10.57 -1.54
C LYS A 284 15.44 9.46 -1.83
N GLY A 285 14.23 9.63 -1.33
CA GLY A 285 13.20 8.60 -1.36
C GLY A 285 12.80 8.18 -2.77
N LYS A 286 12.71 9.12 -3.73
CA LYS A 286 12.36 8.76 -5.11
C LYS A 286 13.40 7.83 -5.75
N GLN A 287 14.68 8.01 -5.50
CA GLN A 287 15.71 7.09 -6.01
C GLN A 287 15.53 5.67 -5.47
N ILE A 288 15.14 5.55 -4.19
CA ILE A 288 14.84 4.25 -3.58
C ILE A 288 13.62 3.62 -4.26
N MET A 289 12.55 4.39 -4.48
CA MET A 289 11.35 3.91 -5.14
C MET A 289 11.64 3.44 -6.58
N GLU A 290 12.34 4.24 -7.37
CA GLU A 290 12.69 3.94 -8.77
C GLU A 290 13.60 2.73 -8.88
N LYS A 291 14.60 2.59 -8.00
CA LYS A 291 15.45 1.41 -7.88
C LYS A 291 14.63 0.13 -7.64
N ASN A 292 13.50 0.26 -6.94
CA ASN A 292 12.57 -0.83 -6.67
C ASN A 292 11.48 -0.98 -7.77
N GLY A 293 11.73 -0.50 -8.97
CA GLY A 293 10.83 -0.67 -10.13
C GLY A 293 9.54 0.14 -10.06
N GLN A 294 9.48 1.17 -9.20
CA GLN A 294 8.28 1.98 -9.01
C GLN A 294 8.47 3.40 -9.56
N PRO A 295 7.95 3.72 -10.76
CA PRO A 295 8.09 5.05 -11.35
C PRO A 295 7.49 6.12 -10.46
N CYS A 296 8.23 7.21 -10.20
CA CYS A 296 7.78 8.30 -9.34
C CYS A 296 7.18 9.46 -10.14
N LEU A 297 6.19 10.12 -9.55
CA LEU A 297 5.72 11.43 -9.98
C LEU A 297 6.71 12.50 -9.54
N ASN A 298 7.15 13.36 -10.45
CA ASN A 298 8.08 14.46 -10.16
C ASN A 298 7.65 15.75 -10.87
N PRO A 299 7.13 16.76 -10.15
CA PRO A 299 6.82 16.76 -8.71
C PRO A 299 5.66 15.82 -8.34
N ALA A 300 5.50 15.52 -7.04
CA ALA A 300 4.31 14.85 -6.51
C ALA A 300 3.06 15.74 -6.71
N VAL A 301 1.87 15.12 -6.81
CA VAL A 301 0.63 15.82 -7.11
C VAL A 301 -0.37 15.67 -5.97
N VAL A 302 -1.01 16.75 -5.51
CA VAL A 302 -1.74 16.74 -4.22
C VAL A 302 -3.17 17.24 -4.35
N LYS A 303 -4.12 16.46 -3.84
CA LYS A 303 -5.47 16.90 -3.49
C LYS A 303 -5.46 17.46 -2.07
N GLY A 304 -6.05 18.64 -1.88
CA GLY A 304 -5.98 19.36 -0.60
C GLY A 304 -4.65 20.10 -0.40
N PHE A 305 -4.02 20.55 -1.49
CA PHE A 305 -2.73 21.24 -1.50
C PHE A 305 -2.63 22.40 -0.49
N ASP A 306 -3.68 23.20 -0.37
CA ASP A 306 -3.73 24.36 0.52
C ASP A 306 -3.67 24.00 2.03
N LYS A 307 -3.80 22.70 2.34
CA LYS A 307 -3.71 22.16 3.71
C LYS A 307 -2.36 21.50 4.02
N LEU A 308 -1.45 21.47 3.04
CA LEU A 308 -0.11 20.94 3.23
C LEU A 308 0.75 21.87 4.06
N PRO A 309 1.69 21.33 4.88
CA PRO A 309 2.80 22.09 5.40
C PRO A 309 3.65 22.71 4.28
N GLU A 310 4.20 23.88 4.50
CA GLU A 310 5.01 24.62 3.51
C GLU A 310 6.16 23.78 2.95
N THR A 311 6.78 22.95 3.80
CA THR A 311 7.86 22.03 3.41
C THR A 311 7.42 21.03 2.32
N LEU A 312 6.20 20.51 2.39
CA LEU A 312 5.65 19.59 1.41
C LEU A 312 5.10 20.31 0.17
N GLN A 313 4.62 21.55 0.31
CA GLN A 313 4.19 22.36 -0.83
C GLN A 313 5.34 22.60 -1.82
N LYS A 314 6.56 22.86 -1.31
CA LYS A 314 7.76 23.05 -2.15
C LYS A 314 8.18 21.83 -2.98
N LEU A 315 7.74 20.63 -2.59
CA LEU A 315 8.07 19.35 -3.24
C LEU A 315 6.94 18.80 -4.11
N SER A 316 5.84 19.55 -4.24
CA SER A 316 4.62 19.06 -4.88
C SER A 316 3.89 20.16 -5.65
N VAL A 317 2.90 19.75 -6.42
CA VAL A 317 1.99 20.65 -7.15
C VAL A 317 0.54 20.26 -6.87
N LYS A 318 -0.37 21.18 -7.13
CA LYS A 318 -1.82 20.94 -6.99
C LYS A 318 -2.30 19.94 -8.04
N TRP A 319 -3.20 19.05 -7.63
CA TRP A 319 -3.83 18.05 -8.51
C TRP A 319 -4.71 18.73 -9.54
#